data_88b00d12f4b6fedcc79374811bcb5201
#
_entry.id   88b00d12f4b6fedcc79374811bcb5201
#
_cell.length_a   1.000
_cell.length_b   1.000
_cell.length_c   1.000
_cell.angle_alpha   90.00
_cell.angle_beta   90.00
_cell.angle_gamma   90.00
#
_symmetry.space_group_name_H-M   'P 1'
#
loop_
_entity.id
_entity.type
_entity.pdbx_description
1 polymer ?
#
loop_
_entity_poly.entity_id
_entity_poly.type
_entity_poly.pdbx_seq_one_letter_code
_entity_poly.pdbx_strand_id
1 'polypeptide(L)'
;MKTLSKLQQLSFIIRREFLAISTSYAVLLVLMGGIFVYGLLYNYMYAPNIVTDVPVAVVDNSHSELSRDFIRWLDATPQAEISSQAMDYHEAKEWMKEGKVQGILYLPHDFEERVFRGDEAVFSLYATTDAFLYFEALQGASSRVMLAINDKYRPDEAVFLPPQGLLAVAMAKPINVEGTALYNYTEGYGSYLIPAVMMIIIFQTLLMVIGMVTGEEYSSKGIRAYTPLGYGWGVAIRIVAGKTSVYCALYAIFAFFLLGLLPHFFSIPNIGNGLYIVLLLIPYLMATSFLGLAASRYFTDSEAPLLMIAFFSVGLIFLSGVSYPMELMPWYWKVVHYIFPAALGTLAFVKLNSMGASMADIRPEYITLWIQALIYFTISIWVYKKK
;
A
#
# COMPACT_ATOMS: atom_id res chain seq x y z
N MET A 1 -50.78 -8.78 -17.42
CA MET A 1 -49.34 -8.72 -17.65
C MET A 1 -48.75 -10.09 -17.32
N LYS A 2 -48.10 -10.78 -18.28
CA LYS A 2 -47.42 -12.05 -18.00
C LYS A 2 -46.34 -11.80 -16.96
N THR A 3 -46.44 -12.47 -15.81
CA THR A 3 -45.38 -12.42 -14.81
C THR A 3 -44.13 -13.04 -15.40
N LEU A 4 -43.06 -12.25 -15.49
CA LEU A 4 -41.75 -12.73 -15.94
C LEU A 4 -41.29 -13.91 -15.08
N SER A 5 -40.69 -14.93 -15.69
CA SER A 5 -40.06 -16.02 -14.95
C SER A 5 -38.92 -15.48 -14.11
N LYS A 6 -38.52 -16.22 -13.06
CA LYS A 6 -37.38 -15.80 -12.17
C LYS A 6 -36.09 -15.53 -12.94
N LEU A 7 -35.78 -16.34 -13.96
CA LEU A 7 -34.65 -16.17 -14.85
C LEU A 7 -34.76 -14.92 -15.75
N GLN A 8 -35.93 -14.66 -16.29
CA GLN A 8 -36.21 -13.45 -17.08
C GLN A 8 -36.08 -12.18 -16.24
N GLN A 9 -36.49 -12.22 -14.98
CA GLN A 9 -36.33 -11.11 -14.05
C GLN A 9 -34.84 -10.84 -13.76
N LEU A 10 -34.02 -11.87 -13.53
CA LEU A 10 -32.60 -11.74 -13.32
C LEU A 10 -31.88 -11.18 -14.55
N SER A 11 -32.16 -11.73 -15.73
CA SER A 11 -31.63 -11.22 -17.00
C SER A 11 -32.00 -9.76 -17.26
N PHE A 12 -33.25 -9.36 -16.95
CA PHE A 12 -33.68 -7.97 -17.05
C PHE A 12 -32.87 -7.05 -16.13
N ILE A 13 -32.61 -7.46 -14.86
CA ILE A 13 -31.84 -6.67 -13.90
C ILE A 13 -30.40 -6.53 -14.39
N ILE A 14 -29.75 -7.63 -14.76
CA ILE A 14 -28.37 -7.65 -15.26
C ILE A 14 -28.22 -6.72 -16.47
N ARG A 15 -29.08 -6.88 -17.49
CA ARG A 15 -29.01 -6.05 -18.69
C ARG A 15 -29.20 -4.58 -18.37
N ARG A 16 -30.14 -4.27 -17.50
CA ARG A 16 -30.47 -2.90 -17.13
C ARG A 16 -29.29 -2.25 -16.37
N GLU A 17 -28.70 -2.97 -15.42
CA GLU A 17 -27.55 -2.47 -14.64
C GLU A 17 -26.34 -2.24 -15.54
N PHE A 18 -26.06 -3.18 -16.43
CA PHE A 18 -25.00 -3.03 -17.42
C PHE A 18 -25.22 -1.80 -18.32
N LEU A 19 -26.44 -1.58 -18.80
CA LEU A 19 -26.78 -0.40 -19.58
C LEU A 19 -26.63 0.89 -18.75
N ALA A 20 -27.05 0.90 -17.50
CA ALA A 20 -26.89 2.07 -16.63
C ALA A 20 -25.43 2.45 -16.44
N ILE A 21 -24.55 1.46 -16.26
CA ILE A 21 -23.09 1.68 -16.16
C ILE A 21 -22.53 2.20 -17.50
N SER A 22 -22.86 1.56 -18.62
CA SER A 22 -22.27 1.85 -19.92
C SER A 22 -22.78 3.14 -20.58
N THR A 23 -23.93 3.64 -20.18
CA THR A 23 -24.53 4.88 -20.74
C THR A 23 -24.30 6.12 -19.87
N SER A 24 -23.91 5.96 -18.61
CA SER A 24 -23.62 7.08 -17.72
C SER A 24 -22.19 7.58 -17.94
N TYR A 25 -22.06 8.77 -18.54
CA TYR A 25 -20.76 9.39 -18.78
C TYR A 25 -19.94 9.57 -17.48
N ALA A 26 -20.61 9.99 -16.40
CA ALA A 26 -19.96 10.20 -15.12
C ALA A 26 -19.40 8.88 -14.53
N VAL A 27 -20.14 7.79 -14.66
CA VAL A 27 -19.69 6.45 -14.22
C VAL A 27 -18.49 5.98 -15.06
N LEU A 28 -18.55 6.16 -16.38
CA LEU A 28 -17.44 5.81 -17.27
C LEU A 28 -16.17 6.64 -16.96
N LEU A 29 -16.33 7.92 -16.62
CA LEU A 29 -15.22 8.77 -16.21
C LEU A 29 -14.57 8.26 -14.93
N VAL A 30 -15.35 7.86 -13.92
CA VAL A 30 -14.80 7.25 -12.68
C VAL A 30 -14.10 5.93 -12.98
N LEU A 31 -14.65 5.09 -13.85
CA LEU A 31 -14.02 3.82 -14.24
C LEU A 31 -12.71 4.06 -15.01
N MET A 32 -12.73 4.94 -16.00
CA MET A 32 -11.53 5.25 -16.78
C MET A 32 -10.49 6.00 -15.94
N GLY A 33 -10.89 7.06 -15.24
CA GLY A 33 -9.99 7.85 -14.40
C GLY A 33 -9.50 7.07 -13.18
N GLY A 34 -10.43 6.49 -12.42
CA GLY A 34 -10.11 5.81 -11.17
C GLY A 34 -9.33 4.51 -11.35
N ILE A 35 -9.57 3.75 -12.40
CA ILE A 35 -8.92 2.45 -12.60
C ILE A 35 -7.70 2.58 -13.49
N PHE A 36 -7.85 3.15 -14.69
CA PHE A 36 -6.73 3.20 -15.63
C PHE A 36 -5.77 4.34 -15.32
N VAL A 37 -6.26 5.58 -15.12
CA VAL A 37 -5.37 6.71 -14.90
C VAL A 37 -4.69 6.60 -13.54
N TYR A 38 -5.43 6.38 -12.44
CA TYR A 38 -4.81 6.22 -11.12
C TYR A 38 -3.94 4.96 -11.04
N GLY A 39 -4.40 3.84 -11.61
CA GLY A 39 -3.59 2.62 -11.65
C GLY A 39 -2.25 2.82 -12.34
N LEU A 40 -2.24 3.44 -13.52
CA LEU A 40 -1.01 3.75 -14.24
C LEU A 40 -0.18 4.82 -13.53
N LEU A 41 -0.81 5.90 -13.04
CA LEU A 41 -0.14 7.00 -12.38
C LEU A 41 0.64 6.54 -11.15
N TYR A 42 0.00 5.78 -10.25
CA TYR A 42 0.69 5.27 -9.06
C TYR A 42 1.85 4.35 -9.41
N ASN A 43 1.65 3.42 -10.34
CA ASN A 43 2.72 2.52 -10.75
C ASN A 43 3.89 3.28 -11.40
N TYR A 44 3.60 4.30 -12.22
CA TYR A 44 4.63 5.11 -12.86
C TYR A 44 5.37 6.01 -11.86
N MET A 45 4.66 6.65 -10.93
CA MET A 45 5.27 7.52 -9.92
C MET A 45 6.21 6.76 -8.98
N TYR A 46 5.86 5.52 -8.64
CA TYR A 46 6.65 4.67 -7.75
C TYR A 46 7.52 3.65 -8.50
N ALA A 47 7.63 3.75 -9.84
CA ALA A 47 8.47 2.87 -10.64
C ALA A 47 9.95 2.85 -10.22
N PRO A 48 10.57 3.97 -9.77
CA PRO A 48 11.94 3.95 -9.24
C PRO A 48 12.10 3.05 -8.02
N ASN A 49 11.02 2.77 -7.30
CA ASN A 49 10.90 1.84 -6.18
C ASN A 49 11.77 2.15 -4.94
N ILE A 50 13.01 2.58 -5.15
CA ILE A 50 13.95 3.02 -4.11
C ILE A 50 14.31 4.50 -4.33
N VAL A 51 14.60 5.17 -3.23
CA VAL A 51 15.14 6.54 -3.28
C VAL A 51 16.61 6.46 -3.67
N THR A 52 16.99 7.18 -4.71
CA THR A 52 18.37 7.26 -5.21
C THR A 52 18.86 8.70 -5.22
N ASP A 53 20.17 8.85 -5.25
CA ASP A 53 20.86 10.12 -5.49
C ASP A 53 20.43 11.25 -4.53
N VAL A 54 20.25 10.91 -3.24
CA VAL A 54 19.91 11.91 -2.22
C VAL A 54 21.13 12.83 -2.01
N PRO A 55 21.00 14.14 -2.25
CA PRO A 55 22.14 15.07 -2.14
C PRO A 55 22.55 15.26 -0.68
N VAL A 56 23.80 14.92 -0.39
CA VAL A 56 24.43 14.97 0.95
C VAL A 56 25.58 15.95 0.95
N ALA A 57 25.60 16.86 1.95
CA ALA A 57 26.77 17.65 2.27
C ALA A 57 27.67 16.88 3.26
N VAL A 58 28.97 16.94 3.06
CA VAL A 58 29.94 16.33 3.97
C VAL A 58 30.68 17.42 4.75
N VAL A 59 30.79 17.23 6.05
CA VAL A 59 31.67 17.98 6.95
C VAL A 59 32.71 17.00 7.49
N ASP A 60 33.86 16.94 6.83
CA ASP A 60 34.97 16.08 7.21
C ASP A 60 36.02 16.84 8.03
N ASN A 61 35.98 16.70 9.36
CA ASN A 61 37.00 17.28 10.26
C ASN A 61 38.13 16.32 10.51
N SER A 62 38.02 15.04 10.13
CA SER A 62 39.05 14.04 10.31
C SER A 62 40.17 14.16 9.27
N HIS A 63 39.81 14.49 8.02
CA HIS A 63 40.74 14.54 6.87
C HIS A 63 41.64 13.31 6.72
N SER A 64 41.16 12.16 7.21
CA SER A 64 41.90 10.90 7.30
C SER A 64 41.71 10.01 6.06
N GLU A 65 42.43 8.90 5.97
CA GLU A 65 42.20 7.89 4.93
C GLU A 65 40.83 7.20 5.14
N LEU A 66 40.53 6.91 6.39
CA LEU A 66 39.26 6.29 6.78
C LEU A 66 38.05 7.18 6.44
N SER A 67 38.15 8.49 6.71
CA SER A 67 37.04 9.41 6.39
C SER A 67 36.81 9.51 4.88
N ARG A 68 37.90 9.58 4.10
CA ARG A 68 37.81 9.57 2.62
C ARG A 68 37.23 8.28 2.07
N ASP A 69 37.54 7.13 2.66
CA ASP A 69 36.98 5.85 2.28
C ASP A 69 35.47 5.81 2.61
N PHE A 70 35.07 6.28 3.79
CA PHE A 70 33.66 6.36 4.19
C PHE A 70 32.85 7.22 3.20
N ILE A 71 33.35 8.41 2.90
CA ILE A 71 32.71 9.35 1.95
C ILE A 71 32.57 8.71 0.56
N ARG A 72 33.67 8.14 0.04
CA ARG A 72 33.69 7.48 -1.28
C ARG A 72 32.75 6.29 -1.36
N TRP A 73 32.67 5.48 -0.31
CA TRP A 73 31.80 4.31 -0.30
C TRP A 73 30.33 4.71 -0.13
N LEU A 74 30.06 5.77 0.64
CA LEU A 74 28.70 6.31 0.74
C LEU A 74 28.24 6.87 -0.61
N ASP A 75 29.07 7.63 -1.29
CA ASP A 75 28.82 8.15 -2.64
C ASP A 75 28.65 7.04 -3.69
N ALA A 76 29.30 5.91 -3.50
CA ALA A 76 29.12 4.75 -4.37
C ALA A 76 27.82 3.97 -4.12
N THR A 77 27.05 4.30 -3.07
CA THR A 77 25.75 3.68 -2.84
C THR A 77 24.70 4.32 -3.76
N PRO A 78 23.70 3.57 -4.22
CA PRO A 78 22.62 4.15 -5.04
C PRO A 78 21.80 5.21 -4.31
N GLN A 79 21.80 5.23 -2.98
CA GLN A 79 20.94 6.07 -2.18
C GLN A 79 21.49 7.47 -1.91
N ALA A 80 22.80 7.66 -1.96
CA ALA A 80 23.45 8.92 -1.59
C ALA A 80 24.28 9.49 -2.73
N GLU A 81 24.23 10.79 -2.93
CA GLU A 81 25.12 11.56 -3.79
C GLU A 81 25.83 12.61 -2.95
N ILE A 82 27.16 12.56 -2.90
CA ILE A 82 27.95 13.58 -2.21
C ILE A 82 28.04 14.82 -3.09
N SER A 83 27.09 15.72 -2.93
CA SER A 83 26.96 16.91 -3.78
C SER A 83 27.89 18.05 -3.40
N SER A 84 28.30 18.15 -2.12
CA SER A 84 29.06 19.28 -1.61
C SER A 84 29.88 18.91 -0.37
N GLN A 85 31.02 19.59 -0.20
CA GLN A 85 31.86 19.50 0.98
C GLN A 85 31.85 20.85 1.70
N ALA A 86 31.31 20.91 2.92
CA ALA A 86 31.23 22.13 3.70
C ALA A 86 32.42 22.26 4.64
N MET A 87 32.82 23.49 4.94
CA MET A 87 33.92 23.77 5.86
C MET A 87 33.51 23.47 7.31
N ASP A 88 32.25 23.71 7.65
CA ASP A 88 31.72 23.45 8.98
C ASP A 88 30.25 23.02 8.94
N TYR A 89 29.76 22.58 10.11
CA TYR A 89 28.37 22.16 10.27
C TYR A 89 27.36 23.30 10.01
N HIS A 90 27.75 24.55 10.30
CA HIS A 90 26.84 25.67 10.13
C HIS A 90 26.55 25.95 8.65
N GLU A 91 27.57 25.93 7.83
CA GLU A 91 27.45 26.05 6.37
C GLU A 91 26.59 24.94 5.77
N ALA A 92 26.87 23.68 6.14
CA ALA A 92 26.08 22.54 5.68
C ALA A 92 24.60 22.66 6.08
N LYS A 93 24.33 23.17 7.29
CA LYS A 93 22.97 23.40 7.79
C LYS A 93 22.24 24.50 7.01
N GLU A 94 22.93 25.58 6.60
CA GLU A 94 22.32 26.59 5.76
C GLU A 94 21.97 26.03 4.37
N TRP A 95 22.84 25.21 3.76
CA TRP A 95 22.53 24.52 2.52
C TRP A 95 21.33 23.59 2.64
N MET A 96 21.15 22.93 3.79
CA MET A 96 19.97 22.09 4.06
C MET A 96 18.71 22.95 4.17
N LYS A 97 18.78 24.12 4.83
CA LYS A 97 17.63 25.05 4.90
C LYS A 97 17.24 25.62 3.54
N GLU A 98 18.24 25.87 2.68
CA GLU A 98 18.02 26.33 1.31
C GLU A 98 17.52 25.20 0.38
N GLY A 99 17.45 23.97 0.86
CA GLY A 99 17.03 22.80 0.07
C GLY A 99 18.07 22.30 -0.93
N LYS A 100 19.31 22.77 -0.84
CA LYS A 100 20.41 22.33 -1.72
C LYS A 100 20.85 20.91 -1.42
N VAL A 101 20.80 20.51 -0.16
CA VAL A 101 21.11 19.17 0.33
C VAL A 101 19.98 18.65 1.23
N GLN A 102 19.82 17.34 1.26
CA GLN A 102 18.81 16.66 2.07
C GLN A 102 19.42 15.87 3.24
N GLY A 103 20.75 15.73 3.22
CA GLY A 103 21.52 15.08 4.27
C GLY A 103 22.82 15.83 4.57
N ILE A 104 23.33 15.66 5.82
CA ILE A 104 24.64 16.13 6.25
C ILE A 104 25.35 14.97 6.92
N LEU A 105 26.48 14.57 6.39
CA LEU A 105 27.40 13.64 7.02
C LEU A 105 28.49 14.43 7.78
N TYR A 106 28.55 14.24 9.09
CA TYR A 106 29.57 14.86 9.93
C TYR A 106 30.53 13.82 10.47
N LEU A 107 31.82 13.95 10.14
CA LEU A 107 32.91 13.11 10.60
C LEU A 107 33.79 13.93 11.56
N PRO A 108 33.91 13.55 12.85
CA PRO A 108 34.69 14.27 13.83
C PRO A 108 36.19 14.10 13.59
N HIS A 109 37.03 14.99 14.17
CA HIS A 109 38.46 15.03 13.98
C HIS A 109 39.18 13.76 14.50
N ASP A 110 38.61 13.10 15.52
CA ASP A 110 39.17 11.91 16.18
C ASP A 110 38.58 10.59 15.60
N PHE A 111 37.88 10.65 14.48
CA PHE A 111 37.12 9.51 13.90
C PHE A 111 38.05 8.31 13.61
N GLU A 112 39.15 8.51 12.87
CA GLU A 112 40.08 7.46 12.52
C GLU A 112 40.87 6.95 13.75
N GLU A 113 41.29 7.87 14.60
CA GLU A 113 42.10 7.54 15.81
C GLU A 113 41.29 6.62 16.74
N ARG A 114 40.00 6.88 16.94
CA ARG A 114 39.13 6.02 17.75
C ARG A 114 38.96 4.64 17.15
N VAL A 115 38.72 4.55 15.83
CA VAL A 115 38.58 3.27 15.14
C VAL A 115 39.87 2.40 15.34
N PHE A 116 41.06 2.98 15.15
CA PHE A 116 42.31 2.25 15.31
C PHE A 116 42.65 1.91 16.75
N ARG A 117 42.19 2.67 17.73
CA ARG A 117 42.32 2.34 19.14
C ARG A 117 41.37 1.24 19.61
N GLY A 118 40.37 0.90 18.81
CA GLY A 118 39.28 -0.01 19.21
C GLY A 118 38.21 0.67 20.09
N ASP A 119 38.24 2.00 20.19
CA ASP A 119 37.25 2.79 20.91
C ASP A 119 35.97 2.96 20.06
N GLU A 120 34.88 3.39 20.70
CA GLU A 120 33.65 3.74 20.00
C GLU A 120 33.87 5.01 19.17
N ALA A 121 33.89 4.86 17.84
CA ALA A 121 33.93 5.97 16.89
C ALA A 121 32.48 6.34 16.44
N VAL A 122 32.16 7.61 16.58
CA VAL A 122 30.81 8.10 16.25
C VAL A 122 30.89 9.07 15.08
N PHE A 123 30.10 8.83 14.03
CA PHE A 123 29.80 9.82 13.02
C PHE A 123 28.34 10.27 13.20
N SER A 124 27.99 11.44 12.71
CA SER A 124 26.62 11.93 12.77
C SER A 124 26.04 12.11 11.38
N LEU A 125 24.86 11.54 11.19
CA LEU A 125 24.07 11.72 9.99
C LEU A 125 22.83 12.54 10.33
N TYR A 126 22.70 13.71 9.72
CA TYR A 126 21.53 14.55 9.81
C TYR A 126 20.80 14.47 8.48
N ALA A 127 19.49 14.29 8.51
CA ALA A 127 18.66 14.32 7.31
C ALA A 127 17.40 15.14 7.55
N THR A 128 16.87 15.71 6.48
CA THR A 128 15.59 16.42 6.55
C THR A 128 14.46 15.47 6.92
N THR A 129 13.54 15.95 7.74
CA THR A 129 12.34 15.18 8.13
C THR A 129 11.15 15.44 7.20
N ASP A 130 11.28 16.37 6.26
CA ASP A 130 10.22 16.72 5.32
C ASP A 130 9.89 15.55 4.37
N ALA A 131 10.88 14.69 4.10
CA ALA A 131 10.70 13.44 3.39
C ALA A 131 11.33 12.28 4.19
N PHE A 132 10.52 11.56 4.94
CA PHE A 132 10.95 10.42 5.77
C PHE A 132 11.77 9.38 4.98
N LEU A 133 11.46 9.21 3.71
CA LEU A 133 12.18 8.29 2.81
C LEU A 133 13.65 8.66 2.62
N TYR A 134 14.01 9.93 2.65
CA TYR A 134 15.42 10.36 2.55
C TYR A 134 16.21 9.94 3.77
N PHE A 135 15.62 10.13 4.96
CA PHE A 135 16.25 9.70 6.20
C PHE A 135 16.49 8.18 6.21
N GLU A 136 15.48 7.39 5.85
CA GLU A 136 15.56 5.93 5.81
C GLU A 136 16.62 5.43 4.82
N ALA A 137 16.64 6.02 3.62
CA ALA A 137 17.61 5.69 2.57
C ALA A 137 19.05 5.99 3.00
N LEU A 138 19.30 7.18 3.53
CA LEU A 138 20.63 7.60 3.98
C LEU A 138 21.09 6.82 5.21
N GLN A 139 20.22 6.54 6.17
CA GLN A 139 20.52 5.74 7.34
C GLN A 139 20.89 4.31 6.93
N GLY A 140 20.13 3.69 6.05
CA GLY A 140 20.40 2.36 5.53
C GLY A 140 21.73 2.29 4.78
N ALA A 141 22.01 3.26 3.90
CA ALA A 141 23.26 3.37 3.16
C ALA A 141 24.47 3.53 4.12
N SER A 142 24.39 4.49 5.04
CA SER A 142 25.46 4.75 6.01
C SER A 142 25.73 3.54 6.91
N SER A 143 24.71 2.81 7.32
CA SER A 143 24.85 1.60 8.12
C SER A 143 25.57 0.49 7.34
N ARG A 144 25.26 0.28 6.07
CA ARG A 144 25.97 -0.69 5.21
C ARG A 144 27.43 -0.32 5.02
N VAL A 145 27.71 0.96 4.77
CA VAL A 145 29.08 1.46 4.64
C VAL A 145 29.86 1.28 5.94
N MET A 146 29.26 1.60 7.08
CA MET A 146 29.87 1.39 8.38
C MET A 146 30.25 -0.08 8.63
N LEU A 147 29.36 -1.01 8.31
CA LEU A 147 29.63 -2.44 8.43
C LEU A 147 30.79 -2.87 7.52
N ALA A 148 30.80 -2.43 6.28
CA ALA A 148 31.85 -2.73 5.32
C ALA A 148 33.25 -2.13 5.76
N ILE A 149 33.22 -0.91 6.32
CA ILE A 149 34.44 -0.29 6.89
C ILE A 149 34.93 -1.06 8.09
N ASN A 150 34.05 -1.47 8.98
CA ASN A 150 34.49 -2.30 10.13
C ASN A 150 35.12 -3.60 9.65
N ASP A 151 34.64 -4.22 8.59
CA ASP A 151 35.26 -5.42 8.03
C ASP A 151 36.63 -5.15 7.38
N LYS A 152 36.82 -3.98 6.77
CA LYS A 152 38.09 -3.61 6.14
C LYS A 152 39.17 -3.22 7.15
N TYR A 153 38.80 -2.43 8.15
CA TYR A 153 39.78 -1.80 9.07
C TYR A 153 39.96 -2.52 10.41
N ARG A 154 39.17 -3.53 10.71
CA ARG A 154 39.36 -4.47 11.83
C ARG A 154 39.55 -5.92 11.36
N PRO A 155 40.34 -6.21 10.31
CA PRO A 155 40.31 -7.55 9.74
C PRO A 155 40.94 -8.60 10.64
N ASP A 156 41.98 -8.31 11.40
CA ASP A 156 42.92 -9.36 11.68
C ASP A 156 43.68 -9.30 13.00
N GLU A 157 43.18 -8.74 14.07
CA GLU A 157 43.71 -9.11 15.39
C GLU A 157 43.56 -10.62 15.65
N ALA A 158 42.70 -11.30 14.91
CA ALA A 158 42.46 -12.74 15.02
C ALA A 158 43.47 -13.61 14.28
N VAL A 159 44.16 -13.07 13.26
CA VAL A 159 45.13 -13.86 12.46
C VAL A 159 46.45 -14.06 13.21
N PHE A 160 46.81 -13.17 14.11
CA PHE A 160 48.03 -13.25 14.90
C PHE A 160 47.88 -13.89 16.29
N LEU A 161 46.66 -14.31 16.66
CA LEU A 161 46.43 -15.01 17.93
C LEU A 161 46.53 -16.53 17.70
N PRO A 162 47.17 -17.29 18.66
CA PRO A 162 47.20 -18.75 18.60
C PRO A 162 45.75 -19.34 18.57
N PRO A 163 45.54 -20.69 18.46
CA PRO A 163 44.20 -21.28 18.27
C PRO A 163 43.07 -20.84 19.22
N GLN A 164 43.43 -20.12 20.27
CA GLN A 164 42.50 -19.37 21.13
C GLN A 164 41.93 -18.11 20.44
N GLY A 165 42.42 -17.73 19.26
CA GLY A 165 42.05 -16.54 18.52
C GLY A 165 40.64 -16.56 17.96
N LEU A 166 40.07 -17.72 17.68
CA LEU A 166 38.66 -17.83 17.32
C LEU A 166 37.71 -17.32 18.42
N LEU A 167 38.14 -17.49 19.70
CA LEU A 167 37.39 -16.96 20.83
C LEU A 167 37.53 -15.44 20.92
N ALA A 168 38.70 -14.89 20.58
CA ALA A 168 38.95 -13.45 20.57
C ALA A 168 38.18 -12.75 19.42
N VAL A 169 38.10 -13.38 18.23
CA VAL A 169 37.24 -12.89 17.13
C VAL A 169 35.75 -12.93 17.50
N ALA A 170 35.31 -14.01 18.15
CA ALA A 170 33.96 -14.12 18.66
C ALA A 170 33.67 -13.11 19.79
N MET A 171 34.68 -12.72 20.55
CA MET A 171 34.55 -11.67 21.57
C MET A 171 34.66 -10.26 21.00
N ALA A 172 35.39 -10.04 19.91
CA ALA A 172 35.51 -8.75 19.22
C ALA A 172 34.27 -8.45 18.33
N LYS A 173 33.59 -9.49 17.80
CA LYS A 173 32.34 -9.41 17.08
C LYS A 173 31.32 -10.37 17.72
N PRO A 174 30.84 -10.08 18.95
CA PRO A 174 29.96 -11.00 19.68
C PRO A 174 28.58 -11.19 19.01
N ILE A 175 28.20 -10.27 18.14
CA ILE A 175 26.93 -10.32 17.40
C ILE A 175 27.20 -9.91 15.96
N ASN A 176 26.99 -10.85 15.03
CA ASN A 176 26.92 -10.54 13.60
C ASN A 176 25.45 -10.28 13.25
N VAL A 177 25.14 -9.07 12.83
CA VAL A 177 23.78 -8.71 12.42
C VAL A 177 23.67 -8.86 10.91
N GLU A 178 23.04 -9.94 10.48
CA GLU A 178 22.64 -10.11 9.08
C GLU A 178 21.20 -9.63 8.92
N GLY A 179 21.04 -8.42 8.39
CA GLY A 179 19.71 -7.87 8.03
C GLY A 179 19.28 -8.38 6.66
N THR A 180 18.24 -9.21 6.60
CA THR A 180 17.64 -9.63 5.34
C THR A 180 16.16 -9.23 5.32
N ALA A 181 15.77 -8.45 4.31
CA ALA A 181 14.36 -8.14 4.08
C ALA A 181 13.63 -9.40 3.58
N LEU A 182 12.80 -10.01 4.43
CA LEU A 182 12.16 -11.30 4.14
C LEU A 182 11.16 -11.24 2.98
N TYR A 183 10.40 -10.18 2.85
CA TYR A 183 9.26 -10.11 1.92
C TYR A 183 9.36 -9.02 0.87
N ASN A 184 10.14 -7.99 1.13
CA ASN A 184 10.42 -6.90 0.19
C ASN A 184 11.92 -6.86 -0.09
N TYR A 185 12.41 -7.83 -0.85
CA TYR A 185 13.86 -7.99 -1.15
C TYR A 185 14.45 -6.78 -1.89
N THR A 186 13.61 -5.97 -2.51
CA THR A 186 14.03 -4.71 -3.15
C THR A 186 14.16 -3.56 -2.16
N GLU A 187 13.68 -3.74 -0.93
CA GLU A 187 13.54 -2.68 0.09
C GLU A 187 12.82 -1.44 -0.44
N GLY A 188 12.04 -1.62 -1.52
CA GLY A 188 11.41 -0.54 -2.24
C GLY A 188 10.07 -0.11 -1.63
N TYR A 189 9.89 1.19 -1.52
CA TYR A 189 8.64 1.77 -1.03
C TYR A 189 7.45 1.51 -1.96
N GLY A 190 7.68 1.55 -3.28
CA GLY A 190 6.66 1.22 -4.27
C GLY A 190 6.17 -0.22 -4.14
N SER A 191 7.09 -1.17 -4.01
CA SER A 191 6.77 -2.60 -3.81
C SER A 191 5.94 -2.86 -2.56
N TYR A 192 6.09 -2.03 -1.54
CA TYR A 192 5.32 -2.10 -0.30
C TYR A 192 3.93 -1.46 -0.44
N LEU A 193 3.87 -0.25 -0.99
CA LEU A 193 2.66 0.58 -0.98
C LEU A 193 1.68 0.25 -2.11
N ILE A 194 2.17 0.01 -3.34
CA ILE A 194 1.33 -0.14 -4.53
C ILE A 194 0.30 -1.25 -4.38
N PRO A 195 0.62 -2.48 -3.91
CA PRO A 195 -0.37 -3.53 -3.74
C PRO A 195 -1.55 -3.11 -2.87
N ALA A 196 -1.28 -2.41 -1.77
CA ALA A 196 -2.31 -1.90 -0.87
C ALA A 196 -3.20 -0.84 -1.52
N VAL A 197 -2.58 0.12 -2.21
CA VAL A 197 -3.30 1.21 -2.90
C VAL A 197 -4.20 0.66 -3.99
N MET A 198 -3.76 -0.34 -4.78
CA MET A 198 -4.59 -0.95 -5.83
C MET A 198 -5.86 -1.59 -5.27
N MET A 199 -5.78 -2.27 -4.12
CA MET A 199 -6.96 -2.81 -3.44
C MET A 199 -7.93 -1.72 -2.99
N ILE A 200 -7.42 -0.61 -2.48
CA ILE A 200 -8.25 0.53 -2.07
C ILE A 200 -8.89 1.23 -3.27
N ILE A 201 -8.19 1.35 -4.40
CA ILE A 201 -8.75 1.87 -5.66
C ILE A 201 -9.94 1.00 -6.12
N ILE A 202 -9.82 -0.31 -6.08
CA ILE A 202 -10.92 -1.24 -6.39
C ILE A 202 -12.12 -0.96 -5.47
N PHE A 203 -11.90 -0.86 -4.17
CA PHE A 203 -12.96 -0.60 -3.21
C PHE A 203 -13.67 0.72 -3.46
N GLN A 204 -12.91 1.81 -3.51
CA GLN A 204 -13.48 3.16 -3.61
C GLN A 204 -14.21 3.37 -4.93
N THR A 205 -13.62 2.92 -6.06
CA THR A 205 -14.26 3.07 -7.36
C THR A 205 -15.52 2.22 -7.49
N LEU A 206 -15.51 0.98 -6.95
CA LEU A 206 -16.69 0.12 -6.89
C LEU A 206 -17.83 0.77 -6.08
N LEU A 207 -17.51 1.33 -4.91
CA LEU A 207 -18.50 2.03 -4.10
C LEU A 207 -19.05 3.28 -4.79
N MET A 208 -18.15 4.07 -5.42
CA MET A 208 -18.54 5.26 -6.19
C MET A 208 -19.51 4.89 -7.32
N VAL A 209 -19.14 3.90 -8.14
CA VAL A 209 -19.97 3.46 -9.27
C VAL A 209 -21.34 2.97 -8.81
N ILE A 210 -21.42 2.14 -7.76
CA ILE A 210 -22.69 1.70 -7.20
C ILE A 210 -23.49 2.89 -6.69
N GLY A 211 -22.86 3.80 -5.96
CA GLY A 211 -23.50 4.99 -5.43
C GLY A 211 -24.07 5.90 -6.53
N MET A 212 -23.29 6.17 -7.57
CA MET A 212 -23.69 7.02 -8.70
C MET A 212 -24.85 6.41 -9.49
N VAL A 213 -24.76 5.12 -9.85
CA VAL A 213 -25.84 4.43 -10.58
C VAL A 213 -27.11 4.38 -9.74
N THR A 214 -27.01 4.12 -8.45
CA THR A 214 -28.21 4.08 -7.57
C THR A 214 -28.77 5.48 -7.28
N GLY A 215 -27.91 6.50 -7.19
CA GLY A 215 -28.32 7.91 -7.06
C GLY A 215 -29.05 8.40 -8.31
N GLU A 216 -28.55 8.09 -9.50
CA GLU A 216 -29.21 8.41 -10.77
C GLU A 216 -30.55 7.67 -10.94
N GLU A 217 -30.61 6.40 -10.52
CA GLU A 217 -31.89 5.66 -10.47
C GLU A 217 -32.90 6.34 -9.55
N TYR A 218 -32.46 6.86 -8.42
CA TYR A 218 -33.35 7.53 -7.47
C TYR A 218 -33.84 8.86 -8.00
N SER A 219 -32.97 9.69 -8.59
CA SER A 219 -33.32 11.00 -9.11
C SER A 219 -34.20 10.95 -10.38
N SER A 220 -33.96 9.99 -11.29
CA SER A 220 -34.59 9.94 -12.59
C SER A 220 -35.96 9.23 -12.61
N LYS A 221 -36.10 8.11 -11.95
CA LYS A 221 -37.32 7.25 -12.02
C LYS A 221 -37.73 6.65 -10.69
N GLY A 222 -36.89 6.76 -9.66
CA GLY A 222 -37.13 6.14 -8.36
C GLY A 222 -37.37 4.63 -8.46
N ILE A 223 -38.11 4.13 -7.47
CA ILE A 223 -38.51 2.71 -7.36
C ILE A 223 -39.33 2.20 -8.57
N ARG A 224 -39.95 3.08 -9.33
CA ARG A 224 -40.76 2.72 -10.52
C ARG A 224 -39.97 1.94 -11.57
N ALA A 225 -38.65 2.03 -11.52
CA ALA A 225 -37.77 1.30 -12.41
C ALA A 225 -37.87 -0.23 -12.30
N TYR A 226 -38.22 -0.75 -11.10
CA TYR A 226 -38.39 -2.19 -10.83
C TYR A 226 -39.86 -2.61 -10.68
N THR A 227 -40.81 -1.71 -10.89
CA THR A 227 -42.23 -1.99 -10.80
C THR A 227 -42.69 -3.22 -11.61
N PRO A 228 -42.11 -3.52 -12.81
CA PRO A 228 -42.45 -4.72 -13.55
C PRO A 228 -42.11 -6.03 -12.86
N LEU A 229 -41.24 -6.01 -11.84
CA LEU A 229 -40.82 -7.20 -11.13
C LEU A 229 -41.67 -7.54 -9.92
N GLY A 230 -42.60 -6.63 -9.54
CA GLY A 230 -43.41 -6.75 -8.33
C GLY A 230 -42.65 -6.38 -7.05
N TYR A 231 -43.23 -6.74 -5.88
CA TYR A 231 -42.75 -6.39 -4.56
C TYR A 231 -42.50 -7.65 -3.73
N GLY A 232 -41.68 -7.55 -2.72
CA GLY A 232 -41.45 -8.58 -1.71
C GLY A 232 -40.00 -9.04 -1.58
N TRP A 233 -39.73 -9.85 -0.58
CA TRP A 233 -38.39 -10.35 -0.25
C TRP A 233 -37.68 -11.05 -1.42
N GLY A 234 -38.40 -11.91 -2.13
CA GLY A 234 -37.86 -12.64 -3.27
C GLY A 234 -37.46 -11.77 -4.45
N VAL A 235 -38.14 -10.62 -4.64
CA VAL A 235 -37.78 -9.63 -5.65
C VAL A 235 -36.55 -8.85 -5.20
N ALA A 236 -36.50 -8.40 -3.95
CA ALA A 236 -35.32 -7.71 -3.39
C ALA A 236 -34.05 -8.56 -3.48
N ILE A 237 -34.13 -9.85 -3.14
CA ILE A 237 -33.00 -10.79 -3.29
C ILE A 237 -32.51 -10.85 -4.74
N ARG A 238 -33.41 -10.95 -5.73
CA ARG A 238 -33.04 -11.00 -7.15
C ARG A 238 -32.44 -9.69 -7.63
N ILE A 239 -32.95 -8.55 -7.15
CA ILE A 239 -32.38 -7.23 -7.50
C ILE A 239 -30.95 -7.12 -6.95
N VAL A 240 -30.76 -7.38 -5.67
CA VAL A 240 -29.43 -7.31 -5.03
C VAL A 240 -28.45 -8.29 -5.68
N ALA A 241 -28.86 -9.54 -5.88
CA ALA A 241 -27.99 -10.55 -6.51
C ALA A 241 -27.66 -10.21 -7.97
N GLY A 242 -28.65 -9.72 -8.75
CA GLY A 242 -28.43 -9.34 -10.15
C GLY A 242 -27.52 -8.12 -10.30
N LYS A 243 -27.70 -7.10 -9.47
CA LYS A 243 -26.82 -5.93 -9.45
C LYS A 243 -25.39 -6.34 -9.05
N THR A 244 -25.24 -7.05 -7.94
CA THR A 244 -23.94 -7.51 -7.46
C THR A 244 -23.21 -8.39 -8.48
N SER A 245 -23.90 -9.25 -9.22
CA SER A 245 -23.25 -10.08 -10.25
C SER A 245 -22.62 -9.25 -11.36
N VAL A 246 -23.25 -8.14 -11.77
CA VAL A 246 -22.70 -7.22 -12.77
C VAL A 246 -21.46 -6.52 -12.23
N TYR A 247 -21.52 -5.98 -11.02
CA TYR A 247 -20.40 -5.30 -10.40
C TYR A 247 -19.23 -6.24 -10.15
N CYS A 248 -19.46 -7.44 -9.61
CA CYS A 248 -18.41 -8.42 -9.38
C CYS A 248 -17.75 -8.89 -10.69
N ALA A 249 -18.53 -9.11 -11.76
CA ALA A 249 -17.99 -9.51 -13.05
C ALA A 249 -17.12 -8.39 -13.66
N LEU A 250 -17.60 -7.14 -13.64
CA LEU A 250 -16.87 -5.98 -14.14
C LEU A 250 -15.57 -5.76 -13.34
N TYR A 251 -15.68 -5.78 -12.03
CA TYR A 251 -14.52 -5.52 -11.15
C TYR A 251 -13.55 -6.71 -11.05
N ALA A 252 -13.96 -7.92 -11.39
CA ALA A 252 -13.03 -9.03 -11.57
C ALA A 252 -12.06 -8.76 -12.74
N ILE A 253 -12.56 -8.16 -13.85
CA ILE A 253 -11.72 -7.75 -14.98
C ILE A 253 -10.76 -6.62 -14.57
N PHE A 254 -11.25 -5.63 -13.85
CA PHE A 254 -10.42 -4.53 -13.38
C PHE A 254 -9.41 -4.96 -12.32
N ALA A 255 -9.77 -5.88 -11.43
CA ALA A 255 -8.85 -6.47 -10.48
C ALA A 255 -7.73 -7.26 -11.18
N PHE A 256 -8.05 -8.02 -12.23
CA PHE A 256 -7.03 -8.68 -13.05
C PHE A 256 -6.08 -7.67 -13.68
N PHE A 257 -6.59 -6.53 -14.17
CA PHE A 257 -5.76 -5.45 -14.70
C PHE A 257 -4.86 -4.82 -13.62
N LEU A 258 -5.44 -4.39 -12.50
CA LEU A 258 -4.73 -3.64 -11.44
C LEU A 258 -3.78 -4.52 -10.63
N LEU A 259 -4.17 -5.75 -10.32
CA LEU A 259 -3.42 -6.64 -9.41
C LEU A 259 -2.57 -7.70 -10.13
N GLY A 260 -2.85 -7.93 -11.42
CA GLY A 260 -2.11 -8.90 -12.22
C GLY A 260 -1.27 -8.24 -13.30
N LEU A 261 -1.91 -7.50 -14.21
CA LEU A 261 -1.26 -7.00 -15.41
C LEU A 261 -0.31 -5.83 -15.11
N LEU A 262 -0.75 -4.83 -14.34
CA LEU A 262 0.07 -3.65 -14.01
C LEU A 262 1.32 -4.02 -13.21
N PRO A 263 1.25 -4.78 -12.11
CA PRO A 263 2.45 -5.19 -11.38
C PRO A 263 3.46 -5.94 -12.26
N HIS A 264 2.98 -6.75 -13.21
CA HIS A 264 3.85 -7.45 -14.15
C HIS A 264 4.59 -6.47 -15.07
N PHE A 265 3.91 -5.46 -15.63
CA PHE A 265 4.54 -4.45 -16.49
C PHE A 265 5.56 -3.57 -15.76
N PHE A 266 5.30 -3.26 -14.51
CA PHE A 266 6.18 -2.41 -13.68
C PHE A 266 7.18 -3.22 -12.85
N SER A 267 7.29 -4.53 -13.08
CA SER A 267 8.22 -5.42 -12.36
C SER A 267 8.08 -5.35 -10.84
N ILE A 268 6.86 -5.11 -10.34
CA ILE A 268 6.59 -5.10 -8.90
C ILE A 268 6.61 -6.56 -8.40
N PRO A 269 7.40 -6.86 -7.37
CA PRO A 269 7.50 -8.21 -6.84
C PRO A 269 6.14 -8.77 -6.41
N ASN A 270 5.83 -9.96 -6.90
CA ASN A 270 4.67 -10.74 -6.51
C ASN A 270 5.10 -12.17 -6.25
N ILE A 271 5.14 -12.58 -4.99
CA ILE A 271 5.50 -13.95 -4.57
C ILE A 271 4.26 -14.77 -4.22
N GLY A 272 3.08 -14.17 -4.33
CA GLY A 272 1.80 -14.76 -3.94
C GLY A 272 1.26 -15.79 -4.94
N ASN A 273 0.43 -16.70 -4.42
CA ASN A 273 -0.31 -17.64 -5.26
C ASN A 273 -1.54 -16.96 -5.86
N GLY A 274 -1.60 -16.85 -7.19
CA GLY A 274 -2.72 -16.22 -7.91
C GLY A 274 -4.09 -16.82 -7.60
N LEU A 275 -4.17 -18.14 -7.33
CA LEU A 275 -5.43 -18.78 -6.93
C LEU A 275 -5.95 -18.24 -5.58
N TYR A 276 -5.06 -18.02 -4.62
CA TYR A 276 -5.43 -17.48 -3.31
C TYR A 276 -5.92 -16.03 -3.43
N ILE A 277 -5.30 -15.25 -4.32
CA ILE A 277 -5.76 -13.89 -4.63
C ILE A 277 -7.17 -13.90 -5.22
N VAL A 278 -7.44 -14.78 -6.19
CA VAL A 278 -8.79 -14.93 -6.76
C VAL A 278 -9.82 -15.34 -5.70
N LEU A 279 -9.47 -16.28 -4.82
CA LEU A 279 -10.35 -16.70 -3.73
C LEU A 279 -10.64 -15.56 -2.76
N LEU A 280 -9.66 -14.72 -2.44
CA LEU A 280 -9.83 -13.52 -1.60
C LEU A 280 -10.75 -12.47 -2.27
N LEU A 281 -10.60 -12.27 -3.57
CA LEU A 281 -11.38 -11.26 -4.31
C LEU A 281 -12.89 -11.57 -4.31
N ILE A 282 -13.30 -12.83 -4.24
CA ILE A 282 -14.71 -13.20 -4.22
C ILE A 282 -15.46 -12.54 -3.05
N PRO A 283 -15.15 -12.83 -1.77
CA PRO A 283 -15.84 -12.21 -0.65
C PRO A 283 -15.58 -10.71 -0.56
N TYR A 284 -14.41 -10.24 -0.99
CA TYR A 284 -14.07 -8.82 -1.00
C TYR A 284 -14.98 -8.00 -1.91
N LEU A 285 -15.13 -8.41 -3.19
CA LEU A 285 -16.01 -7.73 -4.15
C LEU A 285 -17.48 -7.86 -3.77
N MET A 286 -17.90 -9.01 -3.24
CA MET A 286 -19.27 -9.21 -2.75
C MET A 286 -19.58 -8.31 -1.55
N ALA A 287 -18.73 -8.30 -0.53
CA ALA A 287 -18.92 -7.48 0.66
C ALA A 287 -18.96 -5.98 0.30
N THR A 288 -18.05 -5.53 -0.57
CA THR A 288 -18.01 -4.15 -1.05
C THR A 288 -19.26 -3.78 -1.85
N SER A 289 -19.70 -4.66 -2.76
CA SER A 289 -20.93 -4.43 -3.55
C SER A 289 -22.16 -4.37 -2.66
N PHE A 290 -22.28 -5.28 -1.70
CA PHE A 290 -23.41 -5.24 -0.77
C PHE A 290 -23.37 -4.02 0.15
N LEU A 291 -22.21 -3.59 0.58
CA LEU A 291 -22.04 -2.34 1.34
C LEU A 291 -22.53 -1.13 0.52
N GLY A 292 -22.12 -1.03 -0.74
CA GLY A 292 -22.57 0.02 -1.66
C GLY A 292 -24.08 0.02 -1.87
N LEU A 293 -24.67 -1.16 -2.10
CA LEU A 293 -26.12 -1.32 -2.25
C LEU A 293 -26.87 -1.03 -0.94
N ALA A 294 -26.32 -1.37 0.21
CA ALA A 294 -26.89 -1.02 1.52
C ALA A 294 -26.87 0.49 1.74
N ALA A 295 -25.76 1.16 1.38
CA ALA A 295 -25.61 2.61 1.46
C ALA A 295 -26.46 3.38 0.44
N SER A 296 -26.96 2.73 -0.60
CA SER A 296 -27.75 3.35 -1.68
C SER A 296 -29.00 4.11 -1.22
N ARG A 297 -29.46 3.85 0.00
CA ARG A 297 -30.57 4.58 0.60
C ARG A 297 -30.26 6.05 0.87
N TYR A 298 -28.98 6.35 1.12
CA TYR A 298 -28.51 7.68 1.47
C TYR A 298 -28.13 8.51 0.25
N PHE A 299 -28.05 7.89 -0.93
CA PHE A 299 -27.69 8.57 -2.17
C PHE A 299 -28.96 8.97 -2.94
N THR A 300 -29.22 10.27 -2.99
CA THR A 300 -30.37 10.86 -3.68
C THR A 300 -30.02 11.43 -5.06
N ASP A 301 -28.73 11.60 -5.30
CA ASP A 301 -28.15 12.11 -6.55
C ASP A 301 -26.89 11.32 -6.91
N SER A 302 -26.31 11.57 -8.09
CA SER A 302 -25.12 10.89 -8.57
C SER A 302 -23.81 11.53 -8.12
N GLU A 303 -23.81 12.73 -7.55
CA GLU A 303 -22.60 13.47 -7.19
C GLU A 303 -22.19 13.21 -5.73
N ALA A 304 -23.15 13.13 -4.82
CA ALA A 304 -22.89 12.92 -3.39
C ALA A 304 -22.03 11.68 -3.08
N PRO A 305 -22.23 10.51 -3.73
CA PRO A 305 -21.38 9.35 -3.51
C PRO A 305 -19.91 9.59 -3.87
N LEU A 306 -19.66 10.32 -4.97
CA LEU A 306 -18.31 10.64 -5.42
C LEU A 306 -17.53 11.41 -4.35
N LEU A 307 -18.10 12.50 -3.86
CA LEU A 307 -17.48 13.37 -2.87
C LEU A 307 -17.31 12.65 -1.53
N MET A 308 -18.33 11.96 -1.06
CA MET A 308 -18.30 11.25 0.21
C MET A 308 -17.22 10.17 0.23
N ILE A 309 -17.18 9.32 -0.79
CA ILE A 309 -16.24 8.20 -0.85
C ILE A 309 -14.81 8.69 -1.08
N ALA A 310 -14.60 9.73 -1.90
CA ALA A 310 -13.30 10.34 -2.09
C ALA A 310 -12.73 10.86 -0.75
N PHE A 311 -13.57 11.51 0.06
CA PHE A 311 -13.16 12.01 1.36
C PHE A 311 -12.77 10.90 2.35
N PHE A 312 -13.57 9.82 2.40
CA PHE A 312 -13.30 8.71 3.32
C PHE A 312 -12.15 7.79 2.88
N SER A 313 -11.83 7.75 1.59
CA SER A 313 -10.87 6.79 1.03
C SER A 313 -9.45 6.95 1.59
N VAL A 314 -9.02 8.17 1.87
CA VAL A 314 -7.70 8.45 2.47
C VAL A 314 -7.59 7.80 3.86
N GLY A 315 -8.64 7.89 4.67
CA GLY A 315 -8.68 7.25 5.99
C GLY A 315 -8.57 5.72 5.93
N LEU A 316 -9.03 5.10 4.84
CA LEU A 316 -9.00 3.64 4.69
C LEU A 316 -7.59 3.07 4.54
N ILE A 317 -6.63 3.84 3.98
CA ILE A 317 -5.22 3.44 3.91
C ILE A 317 -4.66 3.26 5.32
N PHE A 318 -4.93 4.21 6.21
CA PHE A 318 -4.48 4.12 7.59
C PHE A 318 -5.18 2.98 8.35
N LEU A 319 -6.48 2.80 8.11
CA LEU A 319 -7.25 1.72 8.73
C LEU A 319 -6.86 0.33 8.23
N SER A 320 -6.23 0.20 7.08
CA SER A 320 -5.84 -1.11 6.52
C SER A 320 -4.73 -1.82 7.32
N GLY A 321 -4.01 -1.10 8.18
CA GLY A 321 -2.85 -1.65 8.87
C GLY A 321 -1.54 -1.60 8.06
N VAL A 322 -1.60 -1.10 6.81
CA VAL A 322 -0.43 -1.01 5.93
C VAL A 322 0.40 0.24 6.27
N SER A 323 -0.23 1.41 6.36
CA SER A 323 0.49 2.65 6.71
C SER A 323 0.79 2.78 8.22
N TYR A 324 -0.02 2.15 9.07
CA TYR A 324 0.14 2.17 10.51
C TYR A 324 -0.19 0.80 11.10
N PRO A 325 0.74 0.17 11.85
CA PRO A 325 0.57 -1.19 12.37
C PRO A 325 -0.70 -1.34 13.23
N MET A 326 -1.46 -2.41 12.97
CA MET A 326 -2.72 -2.70 13.67
C MET A 326 -2.54 -2.83 15.20
N GLU A 327 -1.39 -3.35 15.63
CA GLU A 327 -1.04 -3.57 17.04
C GLU A 327 -1.04 -2.26 17.81
N LEU A 328 -0.55 -1.19 17.19
CA LEU A 328 -0.42 0.15 17.77
C LEU A 328 -1.71 0.97 17.70
N MET A 329 -2.72 0.51 16.96
CA MET A 329 -3.99 1.23 16.85
C MET A 329 -4.78 1.18 18.16
N PRO A 330 -5.38 2.30 18.61
CA PRO A 330 -6.37 2.31 19.67
C PRO A 330 -7.54 1.37 19.36
N TRP A 331 -8.15 0.79 20.42
CA TRP A 331 -9.20 -0.22 20.26
C TRP A 331 -10.40 0.25 19.41
N TYR A 332 -10.79 1.52 19.51
CA TYR A 332 -11.92 2.09 18.76
C TYR A 332 -11.64 2.15 17.24
N TRP A 333 -10.40 2.41 16.82
CA TRP A 333 -10.01 2.32 15.40
C TRP A 333 -9.96 0.88 14.91
N LYS A 334 -9.58 -0.07 15.77
CA LYS A 334 -9.68 -1.50 15.43
C LYS A 334 -11.14 -1.92 15.16
N VAL A 335 -12.11 -1.40 15.90
CA VAL A 335 -13.53 -1.64 15.61
C VAL A 335 -13.91 -1.07 14.23
N VAL A 336 -13.48 0.14 13.90
CA VAL A 336 -13.75 0.76 12.59
C VAL A 336 -13.11 -0.04 11.46
N HIS A 337 -11.87 -0.56 11.65
CA HIS A 337 -11.22 -1.46 10.70
C HIS A 337 -12.12 -2.65 10.30
N TYR A 338 -12.79 -3.28 11.25
CA TYR A 338 -13.67 -4.42 10.99
C TYR A 338 -15.01 -4.05 10.34
N ILE A 339 -15.33 -2.76 10.16
CA ILE A 339 -16.53 -2.34 9.42
C ILE A 339 -16.27 -2.31 7.91
N PHE A 340 -15.09 -1.91 7.47
CA PHE A 340 -14.82 -1.70 6.05
C PHE A 340 -14.15 -2.89 5.39
N PRO A 341 -14.75 -3.50 4.33
CA PRO A 341 -14.11 -4.55 3.55
C PRO A 341 -12.74 -4.15 2.99
N ALA A 342 -12.56 -2.85 2.69
CA ALA A 342 -11.29 -2.29 2.21
C ALA A 342 -10.13 -2.60 3.14
N ALA A 343 -10.30 -2.37 4.44
CA ALA A 343 -9.23 -2.54 5.42
C ALA A 343 -8.77 -4.01 5.51
N LEU A 344 -9.72 -4.92 5.69
CA LEU A 344 -9.45 -6.35 5.79
C LEU A 344 -8.93 -6.94 4.47
N GLY A 345 -9.56 -6.57 3.35
CA GLY A 345 -9.17 -7.06 2.03
C GLY A 345 -7.77 -6.60 1.63
N THR A 346 -7.41 -5.35 1.94
CA THR A 346 -6.07 -4.83 1.67
C THR A 346 -5.01 -5.54 2.51
N LEU A 347 -5.25 -5.70 3.82
CA LEU A 347 -4.33 -6.42 4.70
C LEU A 347 -4.12 -7.87 4.24
N ALA A 348 -5.21 -8.59 3.96
CA ALA A 348 -5.15 -9.97 3.48
C ALA A 348 -4.44 -10.07 2.11
N PHE A 349 -4.70 -9.12 1.21
CA PHE A 349 -4.06 -9.10 -0.10
C PHE A 349 -2.54 -8.86 0.01
N VAL A 350 -2.09 -7.91 0.83
CA VAL A 350 -0.66 -7.66 1.06
C VAL A 350 0.03 -8.90 1.64
N LYS A 351 -0.61 -9.60 2.60
CA LYS A 351 -0.09 -10.86 3.12
C LYS A 351 0.06 -11.91 2.01
N LEU A 352 -0.95 -12.11 1.18
CA LEU A 352 -0.90 -13.08 0.09
C LEU A 352 0.09 -12.69 -1.00
N ASN A 353 0.03 -11.43 -1.48
CA ASN A 353 0.77 -10.95 -2.64
C ASN A 353 2.25 -10.72 -2.34
N SER A 354 2.55 -10.01 -1.25
CA SER A 354 3.90 -9.54 -0.95
C SER A 354 4.64 -10.44 0.03
N MET A 355 3.91 -11.15 0.92
CA MET A 355 4.52 -12.05 1.90
C MET A 355 4.41 -13.54 1.51
N GLY A 356 3.72 -13.87 0.41
CA GLY A 356 3.54 -15.26 -0.01
C GLY A 356 2.74 -16.12 0.98
N ALA A 357 1.91 -15.50 1.81
CA ALA A 357 1.11 -16.17 2.82
C ALA A 357 0.11 -17.18 2.20
N SER A 358 -0.27 -18.17 2.99
CA SER A 358 -1.29 -19.15 2.62
C SER A 358 -2.70 -18.67 3.01
N MET A 359 -3.74 -19.39 2.52
CA MET A 359 -5.12 -19.13 2.96
C MET A 359 -5.34 -19.38 4.46
N ALA A 360 -4.48 -20.18 5.10
CA ALA A 360 -4.53 -20.42 6.54
C ALA A 360 -4.13 -19.17 7.33
N ASP A 361 -3.13 -18.42 6.82
CA ASP A 361 -2.57 -17.24 7.48
C ASP A 361 -3.52 -16.01 7.39
N ILE A 362 -4.37 -15.97 6.38
CA ILE A 362 -5.38 -14.90 6.20
C ILE A 362 -6.78 -15.34 6.64
N ARG A 363 -6.89 -16.50 7.31
CA ARG A 363 -8.18 -17.06 7.71
C ARG A 363 -9.06 -16.10 8.51
N PRO A 364 -8.56 -15.32 9.47
CA PRO A 364 -9.37 -14.35 10.20
C PRO A 364 -10.00 -13.29 9.29
N GLU A 365 -9.19 -12.68 8.41
CA GLU A 365 -9.64 -11.65 7.48
C GLU A 365 -10.65 -12.24 6.46
N TYR A 366 -10.36 -13.41 5.93
CA TYR A 366 -11.20 -14.10 4.96
C TYR A 366 -12.59 -14.45 5.52
N ILE A 367 -12.65 -14.99 6.72
CA ILE A 367 -13.92 -15.31 7.41
C ILE A 367 -14.68 -14.00 7.70
N THR A 368 -14.00 -12.98 8.17
CA THR A 368 -14.64 -11.68 8.47
C THR A 368 -15.22 -11.04 7.23
N LEU A 369 -14.55 -11.11 6.07
CA LEU A 369 -15.11 -10.65 4.79
C LEU A 369 -16.40 -11.39 4.41
N TRP A 370 -16.49 -12.69 4.63
CA TRP A 370 -17.73 -13.44 4.42
C TRP A 370 -18.85 -13.03 5.39
N ILE A 371 -18.50 -12.78 6.65
CA ILE A 371 -19.47 -12.28 7.65
C ILE A 371 -19.96 -10.89 7.23
N GLN A 372 -19.08 -9.99 6.81
CA GLN A 372 -19.45 -8.68 6.27
C GLN A 372 -20.36 -8.81 5.06
N ALA A 373 -20.01 -9.69 4.10
CA ALA A 373 -20.84 -9.94 2.93
C ALA A 373 -22.26 -10.37 3.33
N LEU A 374 -22.41 -11.27 4.30
CA LEU A 374 -23.70 -11.72 4.79
C LEU A 374 -24.50 -10.60 5.48
N ILE A 375 -23.85 -9.82 6.32
CA ILE A 375 -24.49 -8.69 7.03
C ILE A 375 -24.96 -7.66 6.02
N TYR A 376 -24.08 -7.21 5.11
CA TYR A 376 -24.42 -6.18 4.12
C TYR A 376 -25.44 -6.68 3.08
N PHE A 377 -25.39 -7.96 2.72
CA PHE A 377 -26.44 -8.58 1.90
C PHE A 377 -27.80 -8.44 2.56
N THR A 378 -27.91 -8.80 3.83
CA THR A 378 -29.16 -8.71 4.59
C THR A 378 -29.68 -7.28 4.67
N ILE A 379 -28.80 -6.31 4.95
CA ILE A 379 -29.14 -4.89 4.98
C ILE A 379 -29.61 -4.42 3.59
N SER A 380 -28.90 -4.82 2.53
CA SER A 380 -29.26 -4.46 1.15
C SER A 380 -30.65 -4.98 0.77
N ILE A 381 -30.97 -6.23 1.09
CA ILE A 381 -32.30 -6.79 0.85
C ILE A 381 -33.38 -5.98 1.58
N TRP A 382 -33.11 -5.61 2.83
CA TRP A 382 -34.06 -4.78 3.61
C TRP A 382 -34.28 -3.39 2.99
N VAL A 383 -33.21 -2.77 2.48
CA VAL A 383 -33.27 -1.48 1.76
C VAL A 383 -34.11 -1.61 0.49
N TYR A 384 -33.85 -2.64 -0.33
CA TYR A 384 -34.55 -2.85 -1.61
C TYR A 384 -35.98 -3.42 -1.45
N LYS A 385 -36.31 -4.02 -0.30
CA LYS A 385 -37.70 -4.41 0.00
C LYS A 385 -38.59 -3.22 0.27
N LYS A 386 -38.06 -2.17 0.93
CA LYS A 386 -38.79 -0.95 1.29
C LYS A 386 -38.89 0.06 0.16
N LYS A 387 -38.07 -0.11 -0.87
CA LYS A 387 -38.13 0.66 -2.10
C LYS A 387 -39.11 0.02 -3.06
#